data_3069fd928eec977b843c985463803d81
#
_entry.id   3069fd928eec977b843c985463803d81
#
_cell.length_a   1.000
_cell.length_b   1.000
_cell.length_c   1.000
_cell.angle_alpha   90.00
_cell.angle_beta   90.00
_cell.angle_gamma   90.00
#
_symmetry.space_group_name_H-M   'P 1'
#
loop_
_entity.id
_entity.type
_entity.pdbx_description
1 polymer ?
#
loop_
_entity_poly.entity_id
_entity_poly.type
_entity_poly.pdbx_seq_one_letter_code
_entity_poly.pdbx_strand_id
1 'polypeptide(L)'
;MSIFFTCFFLSLNAAIKSSTAGKFLRISSLKQIVLDENIIIFEGAVDAVIDQKLHLSADRVEVDRGAHTLIAKMSDCGPVKIENNDFVILTDYIFLNLENKTGYAENLKIHMDEGYISAKKAQKLNDFNWRMEDILFSACDQDDLHWYFSATKAVVHGSYFIDASNIIFKTGGIPVFYLPRMALPIQGHSKSGFLIPKFSFDYEFGFGMKMEYYKYINQHCDTTLGLDFKTQRGCVFSDEFRWARSPDSFTNAHGQYAIINDSYALQNKNIVQKTEHR
;
A
#
# COMPACT_ATOMS: atom_id res chain seq x y z
N MET A 1 10.45 4.30 -1.21
CA MET A 1 9.07 4.20 -0.69
C MET A 1 8.07 3.75 -1.74
N SER A 2 8.21 4.10 -3.01
CA SER A 2 7.36 3.55 -4.09
C SER A 2 7.57 2.04 -4.31
N ILE A 3 8.75 1.51 -4.02
CA ILE A 3 9.11 0.09 -4.15
C ILE A 3 8.42 -0.78 -3.09
N PHE A 4 8.17 -0.25 -1.89
CA PHE A 4 7.58 -0.96 -0.76
C PHE A 4 6.13 -1.42 -0.99
N PHE A 5 5.30 -0.53 -1.52
CA PHE A 5 3.90 -0.86 -1.82
C PHE A 5 3.78 -1.85 -2.98
N THR A 6 4.77 -1.87 -3.89
CA THR A 6 4.77 -2.74 -5.06
C THR A 6 5.14 -4.18 -4.74
N CYS A 7 6.12 -4.41 -3.84
CA CYS A 7 6.51 -5.77 -3.43
C CYS A 7 5.39 -6.52 -2.72
N PHE A 8 4.61 -5.84 -1.86
CA PHE A 8 3.51 -6.47 -1.12
C PHE A 8 2.45 -7.08 -2.04
N PHE A 9 1.94 -6.29 -3.01
CA PHE A 9 0.89 -6.78 -3.89
C PHE A 9 1.40 -7.78 -4.94
N LEU A 10 2.69 -7.73 -5.25
CA LEU A 10 3.32 -8.75 -6.10
C LEU A 10 3.51 -10.07 -5.37
N SER A 11 3.92 -10.06 -4.10
CA SER A 11 4.04 -11.28 -3.31
C SER A 11 2.68 -11.92 -3.05
N LEU A 12 1.65 -11.13 -2.75
CA LEU A 12 0.30 -11.63 -2.60
C LEU A 12 -0.28 -12.14 -3.94
N ASN A 13 -0.01 -11.47 -5.06
CA ASN A 13 -0.38 -11.95 -6.38
C ASN A 13 0.48 -13.13 -6.86
N ALA A 14 1.76 -13.19 -6.50
CA ALA A 14 2.63 -14.31 -6.82
C ALA A 14 2.25 -15.57 -6.03
N ALA A 15 1.84 -15.41 -4.76
CA ALA A 15 1.34 -16.51 -3.95
C ALA A 15 0.04 -17.12 -4.49
N ILE A 16 -0.73 -16.36 -5.30
CA ILE A 16 -2.02 -16.76 -5.85
C ILE A 16 -1.97 -16.99 -7.37
N LYS A 17 -0.85 -16.72 -8.03
CA LYS A 17 -0.62 -17.15 -9.43
C LYS A 17 -0.39 -18.66 -9.48
N SER A 18 -1.44 -19.45 -9.39
CA SER A 18 -1.35 -20.87 -9.66
C SER A 18 -1.59 -21.16 -11.13
N SER A 19 -0.66 -21.88 -11.74
CA SER A 19 -0.86 -22.50 -13.03
C SER A 19 -1.99 -23.56 -12.93
N THR A 20 -2.71 -23.76 -14.00
CA THR A 20 -3.92 -24.58 -14.16
C THR A 20 -3.72 -26.10 -13.97
N ALA A 21 -2.73 -26.56 -13.22
CA ALA A 21 -2.47 -27.98 -12.97
C ALA A 21 -2.52 -28.26 -11.47
N GLY A 22 -3.62 -28.89 -11.03
CA GLY A 22 -3.73 -29.61 -9.77
C GLY A 22 -3.41 -28.81 -8.51
N LYS A 23 -4.38 -28.05 -7.99
CA LYS A 23 -4.27 -27.43 -6.67
C LYS A 23 -4.17 -28.50 -5.60
N PHE A 24 -3.01 -28.68 -5.01
CA PHE A 24 -2.84 -29.56 -3.86
C PHE A 24 -3.16 -28.79 -2.59
N LEU A 25 -4.33 -28.98 -2.04
CA LEU A 25 -4.65 -28.63 -0.67
C LEU A 25 -4.28 -29.86 0.20
N ARG A 26 -3.25 -29.72 1.05
CA ARG A 26 -2.89 -30.72 2.05
C ARG A 26 -3.26 -30.17 3.41
N ILE A 27 -4.06 -30.90 4.18
CA ILE A 27 -4.46 -30.50 5.53
C ILE A 27 -4.05 -31.59 6.50
N SER A 28 -3.42 -31.20 7.59
CA SER A 28 -3.15 -32.02 8.77
C SER A 28 -3.88 -31.43 9.97
N SER A 29 -4.40 -32.27 10.86
CA SER A 29 -5.12 -31.87 12.07
C SER A 29 -5.12 -33.00 13.08
N LEU A 30 -5.41 -32.72 14.34
CA LEU A 30 -5.58 -33.74 15.39
C LEU A 30 -6.89 -34.50 15.23
N LYS A 31 -7.93 -33.83 14.73
CA LYS A 31 -9.27 -34.43 14.58
C LYS A 31 -9.91 -34.00 13.26
N GLN A 32 -10.56 -34.94 12.63
CA GLN A 32 -11.35 -34.72 11.42
C GLN A 32 -12.77 -35.16 11.66
N ILE A 33 -13.73 -34.30 11.33
CA ILE A 33 -15.17 -34.56 11.43
C ILE A 33 -15.75 -34.42 10.02
N VAL A 34 -16.34 -35.49 9.53
CA VAL A 34 -17.07 -35.50 8.25
C VAL A 34 -18.54 -35.28 8.58
N LEU A 35 -19.10 -34.14 8.19
CA LEU A 35 -20.52 -33.81 8.40
C LEU A 35 -21.37 -34.32 7.28
N ASP A 36 -20.88 -34.27 6.04
CA ASP A 36 -21.55 -34.69 4.83
C ASP A 36 -20.52 -35.16 3.81
N GLU A 37 -20.94 -35.70 2.66
CA GLU A 37 -20.04 -36.15 1.58
C GLU A 37 -19.07 -35.05 1.13
N ASN A 38 -19.48 -33.78 1.23
CA ASN A 38 -18.72 -32.64 0.79
C ASN A 38 -18.09 -31.78 1.91
N ILE A 39 -18.65 -31.81 3.12
CA ILE A 39 -18.24 -30.92 4.20
C ILE A 39 -17.39 -31.66 5.22
N ILE A 40 -16.16 -31.18 5.39
CA ILE A 40 -15.19 -31.71 6.34
C ILE A 40 -14.71 -30.63 7.24
N ILE A 41 -14.75 -30.84 8.55
CA ILE A 41 -14.20 -29.96 9.57
C ILE A 41 -12.92 -30.59 10.12
N PHE A 42 -11.87 -29.82 10.15
CA PHE A 42 -10.59 -30.14 10.76
C PHE A 42 -10.47 -29.36 12.06
N GLU A 43 -10.12 -30.00 13.16
CA GLU A 43 -10.00 -29.40 14.49
C GLU A 43 -8.67 -29.80 15.15
N GLY A 44 -8.11 -28.85 15.89
CA GLY A 44 -6.91 -28.98 16.69
C GLY A 44 -5.62 -28.89 15.89
N ALA A 45 -4.89 -27.81 16.06
CA ALA A 45 -3.60 -27.52 15.41
C ALA A 45 -3.64 -27.83 13.90
N VAL A 46 -4.64 -27.27 13.22
CA VAL A 46 -4.81 -27.46 11.76
C VAL A 46 -3.69 -26.74 11.04
N ASP A 47 -2.96 -27.47 10.19
CA ASP A 47 -1.99 -26.94 9.24
C ASP A 47 -2.41 -27.32 7.82
N ALA A 48 -2.72 -26.29 7.02
CA ALA A 48 -3.14 -26.45 5.63
C ALA A 48 -2.12 -25.82 4.69
N VAL A 49 -1.60 -26.62 3.76
CA VAL A 49 -0.69 -26.14 2.72
C VAL A 49 -1.45 -25.95 1.42
N ILE A 50 -1.50 -24.72 0.94
CA ILE A 50 -2.20 -24.31 -0.27
C ILE A 50 -1.17 -24.03 -1.37
N ASP A 51 -1.30 -24.69 -2.52
CA ASP A 51 -0.42 -24.53 -3.69
C ASP A 51 1.08 -24.67 -3.37
N GLN A 52 1.44 -25.49 -2.37
CA GLN A 52 2.82 -25.76 -1.90
C GLN A 52 3.60 -24.51 -1.45
N LYS A 53 2.95 -23.37 -1.26
CA LYS A 53 3.62 -22.09 -0.95
C LYS A 53 3.04 -21.37 0.25
N LEU A 54 1.75 -21.54 0.51
CA LEU A 54 1.05 -20.88 1.59
C LEU A 54 0.75 -21.88 2.69
N HIS A 55 1.17 -21.57 3.90
CA HIS A 55 0.84 -22.31 5.11
C HIS A 55 -0.26 -21.57 5.86
N LEU A 56 -1.41 -22.22 6.04
CA LEU A 56 -2.50 -21.71 6.85
C LEU A 56 -2.56 -22.53 8.14
N SER A 57 -2.36 -21.87 9.27
CA SER A 57 -2.47 -22.48 10.60
C SER A 57 -3.68 -21.92 11.33
N ALA A 58 -4.53 -22.79 11.85
CA ALA A 58 -5.72 -22.42 12.61
C ALA A 58 -6.09 -23.56 13.56
N ASP A 59 -6.96 -23.28 14.53
CA ASP A 59 -7.50 -24.32 15.40
C ASP A 59 -8.66 -25.09 14.73
N ARG A 60 -9.41 -24.40 13.87
CA ARG A 60 -10.53 -25.01 13.16
C ARG A 60 -10.60 -24.50 11.72
N VAL A 61 -10.70 -25.44 10.80
CA VAL A 61 -10.89 -25.17 9.37
C VAL A 61 -12.04 -26.04 8.84
N GLU A 62 -12.95 -25.40 8.14
CA GLU A 62 -14.06 -26.07 7.44
C GLU A 62 -13.81 -26.03 5.93
N VAL A 63 -13.91 -27.16 5.28
CA VAL A 63 -13.72 -27.32 3.85
C VAL A 63 -14.97 -27.92 3.24
N ASP A 64 -15.55 -27.19 2.29
CA ASP A 64 -16.60 -27.71 1.43
C ASP A 64 -16.00 -28.06 0.06
N ARG A 65 -15.96 -29.33 -0.24
CA ARG A 65 -15.43 -29.87 -1.50
C ARG A 65 -16.36 -29.60 -2.68
N GLY A 66 -17.69 -29.60 -2.44
CA GLY A 66 -18.68 -29.32 -3.48
C GLY A 66 -18.68 -27.87 -3.91
N ALA A 67 -18.60 -26.96 -2.96
CA ALA A 67 -18.54 -25.54 -3.20
C ALA A 67 -17.09 -25.02 -3.44
N HIS A 68 -16.08 -25.87 -3.29
CA HIS A 68 -14.65 -25.50 -3.35
C HIS A 68 -14.27 -24.36 -2.40
N THR A 69 -14.82 -24.35 -1.17
CA THR A 69 -14.59 -23.29 -0.20
C THR A 69 -13.82 -23.78 1.01
N LEU A 70 -13.06 -22.84 1.61
CA LEU A 70 -12.35 -23.03 2.86
C LEU A 70 -12.69 -21.86 3.78
N ILE A 71 -13.08 -22.18 5.01
CA ILE A 71 -13.37 -21.21 6.06
C ILE A 71 -12.48 -21.52 7.27
N ALA A 72 -11.80 -20.51 7.79
CA ALA A 72 -11.12 -20.60 9.06
C ALA A 72 -11.50 -19.40 9.94
N LYS A 73 -11.59 -19.64 11.25
CA LYS A 73 -11.97 -18.62 12.25
C LYS A 73 -10.99 -18.64 13.40
N MET A 74 -10.80 -17.46 13.97
CA MET A 74 -10.10 -17.29 15.24
C MET A 74 -10.77 -18.13 16.32
N SER A 75 -9.97 -18.71 17.19
CA SER A 75 -10.39 -19.47 18.37
C SER A 75 -9.69 -18.92 19.62
N ASP A 76 -9.97 -19.52 20.76
CA ASP A 76 -9.30 -19.21 22.02
C ASP A 76 -7.78 -19.48 21.96
N CYS A 77 -7.33 -20.31 21.01
CA CYS A 77 -5.92 -20.60 20.75
C CYS A 77 -5.19 -19.51 19.96
N GLY A 78 -5.94 -18.58 19.33
CA GLY A 78 -5.38 -17.44 18.60
C GLY A 78 -6.00 -17.18 17.22
N PRO A 79 -5.47 -16.19 16.50
CA PRO A 79 -5.94 -15.83 15.17
C PRO A 79 -5.53 -16.88 14.13
N VAL A 80 -6.23 -16.89 13.00
CA VAL A 80 -5.81 -17.63 11.82
C VAL A 80 -4.52 -17.03 11.28
N LYS A 81 -3.48 -17.84 11.12
CA LYS A 81 -2.20 -17.44 10.58
C LYS A 81 -2.04 -17.97 9.18
N ILE A 82 -1.63 -17.12 8.26
CA ILE A 82 -1.24 -17.51 6.91
C ILE A 82 0.17 -16.97 6.66
N GLU A 83 1.08 -17.82 6.28
CA GLU A 83 2.47 -17.44 6.09
C GLU A 83 3.09 -18.03 4.82
N ASN A 84 4.07 -17.32 4.32
CA ASN A 84 5.04 -17.78 3.35
C ASN A 84 6.42 -17.17 3.70
N ASN A 85 7.38 -17.26 2.76
CA ASN A 85 8.73 -16.72 2.98
C ASN A 85 8.77 -15.18 3.06
N ASP A 86 7.76 -14.47 2.54
CA ASP A 86 7.79 -13.01 2.34
C ASP A 86 6.88 -12.27 3.33
N PHE A 87 5.89 -12.94 3.92
CA PHE A 87 4.91 -12.29 4.79
C PHE A 87 4.24 -13.26 5.78
N VAL A 88 3.74 -12.68 6.87
CA VAL A 88 2.85 -13.33 7.83
C VAL A 88 1.54 -12.55 7.88
N ILE A 89 0.42 -13.22 7.67
CA ILE A 89 -0.93 -12.68 7.79
C ILE A 89 -1.59 -13.26 9.03
N LEU A 90 -2.15 -12.40 9.86
CA LEU A 90 -3.02 -12.77 10.97
C LEU A 90 -4.41 -12.24 10.67
N THR A 91 -5.45 -13.05 10.91
CA THR A 91 -6.84 -12.63 10.69
C THR A 91 -7.80 -13.36 11.64
N ASP A 92 -8.90 -12.71 12.00
CA ASP A 92 -9.90 -13.34 12.85
C ASP A 92 -10.83 -14.28 12.07
N TYR A 93 -11.04 -13.97 10.80
CA TYR A 93 -11.89 -14.77 9.92
C TYR A 93 -11.35 -14.75 8.50
N ILE A 94 -11.33 -15.88 7.85
CA ILE A 94 -11.05 -15.99 6.43
C ILE A 94 -12.00 -16.96 5.75
N PHE A 95 -12.51 -16.53 4.60
CA PHE A 95 -13.25 -17.32 3.62
C PHE A 95 -12.49 -17.28 2.30
N LEU A 96 -12.24 -18.44 1.73
CA LEU A 96 -11.61 -18.60 0.41
C LEU A 96 -12.47 -19.47 -0.48
N ASN A 97 -12.77 -19.00 -1.68
CA ASN A 97 -13.29 -19.83 -2.76
C ASN A 97 -12.11 -20.20 -3.68
N LEU A 98 -11.76 -21.48 -3.68
CA LEU A 98 -10.58 -21.99 -4.38
C LEU A 98 -10.80 -22.10 -5.89
N GLU A 99 -12.05 -22.20 -6.35
CA GLU A 99 -12.40 -22.28 -7.76
C GLU A 99 -12.38 -20.90 -8.41
N ASN A 100 -13.16 -19.97 -7.85
CA ASN A 100 -13.29 -18.61 -8.39
C ASN A 100 -12.15 -17.69 -7.95
N LYS A 101 -11.26 -18.19 -7.06
CA LYS A 101 -10.13 -17.44 -6.49
C LYS A 101 -10.55 -16.13 -5.82
N THR A 102 -11.74 -16.12 -5.24
CA THR A 102 -12.27 -15.03 -4.44
C THR A 102 -12.08 -15.29 -2.96
N GLY A 103 -12.17 -14.28 -2.13
CA GLY A 103 -12.01 -14.45 -0.71
C GLY A 103 -12.41 -13.22 0.08
N TYR A 104 -12.54 -13.42 1.38
CA TYR A 104 -12.89 -12.38 2.32
C TYR A 104 -12.17 -12.65 3.65
N ALA A 105 -11.64 -11.58 4.27
CA ALA A 105 -10.99 -11.66 5.57
C ALA A 105 -11.39 -10.47 6.44
N GLU A 106 -11.44 -10.71 7.75
CA GLU A 106 -11.74 -9.69 8.77
C GLU A 106 -10.58 -9.50 9.72
N ASN A 107 -10.35 -8.24 10.12
CA ASN A 107 -9.28 -7.82 11.03
C ASN A 107 -7.92 -8.36 10.59
N LEU A 108 -7.64 -8.13 9.32
CA LEU A 108 -6.42 -8.56 8.66
C LEU A 108 -5.22 -7.74 9.16
N LYS A 109 -4.16 -8.43 9.54
CA LYS A 109 -2.86 -7.86 9.91
C LYS A 109 -1.78 -8.56 9.11
N ILE A 110 -0.98 -7.80 8.40
CA ILE A 110 0.05 -8.32 7.52
C ILE A 110 1.40 -7.76 7.98
N HIS A 111 2.30 -8.64 8.34
CA HIS A 111 3.69 -8.35 8.69
C HIS A 111 4.59 -8.76 7.55
N MET A 112 5.47 -7.86 7.16
CA MET A 112 6.50 -8.04 6.13
C MET A 112 7.81 -7.49 6.68
N ASP A 113 8.95 -7.88 6.08
CA ASP A 113 10.26 -7.34 6.46
C ASP A 113 10.32 -5.81 6.39
N GLU A 114 9.50 -5.23 5.53
CA GLU A 114 9.53 -3.81 5.19
C GLU A 114 8.38 -3.00 5.78
N GLY A 115 7.48 -3.61 6.57
CA GLY A 115 6.38 -2.87 7.17
C GLY A 115 5.18 -3.70 7.58
N TYR A 116 4.21 -2.97 8.07
CA TYR A 116 2.97 -3.47 8.64
C TYR A 116 1.75 -2.88 7.93
N ILE A 117 0.79 -3.72 7.61
CA ILE A 117 -0.51 -3.30 7.07
C ILE A 117 -1.60 -3.93 7.93
N SER A 118 -2.60 -3.16 8.29
CA SER A 118 -3.86 -3.71 8.82
C SER A 118 -5.05 -3.24 8.01
N ALA A 119 -6.09 -4.06 7.96
CA ALA A 119 -7.37 -3.72 7.35
C ALA A 119 -8.49 -4.40 8.14
N LYS A 120 -9.57 -3.66 8.41
CA LYS A 120 -10.73 -4.22 9.09
C LYS A 120 -11.45 -5.25 8.24
N LYS A 121 -11.48 -5.01 6.93
CA LYS A 121 -12.05 -5.91 5.93
C LYS A 121 -11.17 -5.95 4.70
N ALA A 122 -10.95 -7.14 4.19
CA ALA A 122 -10.29 -7.37 2.91
C ALA A 122 -11.10 -8.34 2.07
N GLN A 123 -11.41 -7.95 0.84
CA GLN A 123 -12.15 -8.76 -0.11
C GLN A 123 -11.34 -8.94 -1.39
N LYS A 124 -11.06 -10.17 -1.72
CA LYS A 124 -10.50 -10.56 -3.01
C LYS A 124 -11.62 -10.73 -4.00
N LEU A 125 -11.69 -9.87 -5.02
CA LEU A 125 -12.77 -9.88 -6.02
C LEU A 125 -12.48 -10.87 -7.16
N ASN A 126 -11.21 -11.03 -7.52
CA ASN A 126 -10.69 -11.96 -8.51
C ASN A 126 -9.17 -12.10 -8.34
N ASP A 127 -8.49 -12.78 -9.26
CA ASP A 127 -7.03 -12.99 -9.18
C ASP A 127 -6.21 -11.71 -9.04
N PHE A 128 -6.74 -10.59 -9.49
CA PHE A 128 -5.99 -9.35 -9.64
C PHE A 128 -6.51 -8.20 -8.80
N ASN A 129 -7.78 -8.23 -8.38
CA ASN A 129 -8.42 -7.08 -7.74
C ASN A 129 -8.75 -7.37 -6.28
N TRP A 130 -8.34 -6.45 -5.42
CA TRP A 130 -8.63 -6.47 -3.99
C TRP A 130 -9.33 -5.20 -3.57
N ARG A 131 -10.24 -5.31 -2.65
CA ARG A 131 -10.87 -4.18 -1.95
C ARG A 131 -10.59 -4.31 -0.47
N MET A 132 -10.14 -3.23 0.15
CA MET A 132 -9.85 -3.16 1.58
C MET A 132 -10.57 -1.97 2.20
N GLU A 133 -10.98 -2.10 3.45
CA GLU A 133 -11.64 -1.05 4.22
C GLU A 133 -10.93 -0.86 5.57
N ASP A 134 -10.90 0.40 6.04
CA ASP A 134 -10.26 0.82 7.29
C ASP A 134 -8.81 0.33 7.38
N ILE A 135 -8.00 0.87 6.49
CA ILE A 135 -6.62 0.44 6.28
C ILE A 135 -5.68 1.32 7.09
N LEU A 136 -4.66 0.70 7.65
CA LEU A 136 -3.50 1.35 8.22
C LEU A 136 -2.24 0.75 7.58
N PHE A 137 -1.30 1.61 7.22
CA PHE A 137 0.01 1.23 6.69
C PHE A 137 1.10 1.99 7.42
N SER A 138 2.14 1.29 7.85
CA SER A 138 3.37 1.85 8.40
C SER A 138 4.57 1.01 8.00
N ALA A 139 5.75 1.62 7.92
CA ALA A 139 7.02 0.90 7.87
C ALA A 139 7.64 0.71 9.28
N CYS A 140 6.93 1.11 10.34
CA CYS A 140 7.29 0.84 11.72
C CYS A 140 6.72 -0.51 12.16
N ASP A 141 7.34 -1.13 13.16
CA ASP A 141 6.77 -2.30 13.82
C ASP A 141 5.42 -1.98 14.47
N GLN A 142 4.56 -2.98 14.55
CA GLN A 142 3.20 -2.85 15.05
C GLN A 142 3.10 -2.24 16.46
N ASP A 143 4.09 -2.49 17.31
CA ASP A 143 4.07 -2.12 18.72
C ASP A 143 4.43 -0.65 18.96
N ASP A 144 5.04 0.03 17.97
CA ASP A 144 5.46 1.44 18.08
C ASP A 144 5.31 2.19 16.75
N LEU A 145 4.08 2.57 16.44
CA LEU A 145 3.76 3.33 15.23
C LEU A 145 4.09 4.81 15.39
N HIS A 146 5.35 5.17 15.17
CA HIS A 146 5.76 6.57 15.16
C HIS A 146 5.06 7.37 14.07
N TRP A 147 4.78 6.73 12.93
CA TRP A 147 4.04 7.31 11.83
C TRP A 147 3.24 6.24 11.07
N TYR A 148 2.11 6.62 10.52
CA TYR A 148 1.30 5.76 9.69
C TYR A 148 0.36 6.52 8.75
N PHE A 149 0.00 5.86 7.66
CA PHE A 149 -1.10 6.28 6.81
C PHE A 149 -2.35 5.48 7.20
N SER A 150 -3.47 6.16 7.35
CA SER A 150 -4.78 5.51 7.43
C SER A 150 -5.61 5.88 6.20
N ALA A 151 -6.40 4.94 5.68
CA ALA A 151 -7.32 5.17 4.57
C ALA A 151 -8.64 4.46 4.82
N THR A 152 -9.75 5.08 4.42
CA THR A 152 -11.07 4.43 4.62
C THR A 152 -11.29 3.29 3.63
N LYS A 153 -10.77 3.42 2.41
CA LYS A 153 -10.88 2.41 1.36
C LYS A 153 -9.63 2.39 0.51
N ALA A 154 -9.24 1.20 0.08
CA ALA A 154 -8.30 1.04 -1.02
C ALA A 154 -8.79 -0.06 -1.96
N VAL A 155 -8.58 0.15 -3.25
CA VAL A 155 -8.84 -0.84 -4.29
C VAL A 155 -7.54 -1.08 -5.05
N VAL A 156 -7.11 -2.31 -5.05
CA VAL A 156 -5.96 -2.76 -5.84
C VAL A 156 -6.46 -3.23 -7.17
N HIS A 157 -5.96 -2.67 -8.24
CA HIS A 157 -6.31 -3.02 -9.61
C HIS A 157 -5.17 -3.78 -10.27
N GLY A 158 -5.15 -5.08 -10.04
CA GLY A 158 -4.12 -5.96 -10.58
C GLY A 158 -2.71 -5.58 -10.16
N SER A 159 -1.78 -5.70 -11.10
CA SER A 159 -0.41 -5.21 -10.95
C SER A 159 -0.25 -3.74 -11.35
N TYR A 160 -1.34 -3.03 -11.60
CA TYR A 160 -1.28 -1.71 -12.23
C TYR A 160 -1.22 -0.57 -11.23
N PHE A 161 -2.16 -0.51 -10.30
CA PHE A 161 -2.23 0.59 -9.34
C PHE A 161 -3.12 0.29 -8.13
N ILE A 162 -2.91 1.07 -7.08
CA ILE A 162 -3.75 1.11 -5.88
C ILE A 162 -4.47 2.45 -5.86
N ASP A 163 -5.77 2.43 -5.74
CA ASP A 163 -6.60 3.61 -5.57
C ASP A 163 -7.08 3.69 -4.11
N ALA A 164 -6.57 4.65 -3.37
CA ALA A 164 -6.91 4.85 -1.96
C ALA A 164 -7.70 6.14 -1.77
N SER A 165 -8.65 6.13 -0.83
CA SER A 165 -9.54 7.24 -0.52
C SER A 165 -9.48 7.63 0.95
N ASN A 166 -9.63 8.95 1.21
CA ASN A 166 -9.59 9.55 2.55
C ASN A 166 -8.32 9.15 3.32
N ILE A 167 -7.18 9.46 2.73
CA ILE A 167 -5.89 9.14 3.33
C ILE A 167 -5.51 10.22 4.33
N ILE A 168 -5.17 9.80 5.55
CA ILE A 168 -4.65 10.67 6.60
C ILE A 168 -3.28 10.17 7.00
N PHE A 169 -2.28 11.02 6.90
CA PHE A 169 -0.98 10.78 7.48
C PHE A 169 -0.95 11.24 8.93
N LYS A 170 -0.50 10.38 9.82
CA LYS A 170 -0.36 10.67 11.24
C LYS A 170 1.06 10.37 11.71
N THR A 171 1.55 11.19 12.63
CA THR A 171 2.79 10.97 13.38
C THR A 171 2.54 11.22 14.86
N GLY A 172 3.00 10.27 15.71
CA GLY A 172 2.67 10.30 17.13
C GLY A 172 1.16 10.38 17.42
N GLY A 173 0.31 9.80 16.56
CA GLY A 173 -1.15 9.88 16.66
C GLY A 173 -1.79 11.17 16.15
N ILE A 174 -1.00 12.21 15.86
CA ILE A 174 -1.48 13.51 15.40
C ILE A 174 -1.65 13.50 13.89
N PRO A 175 -2.83 13.88 13.33
CA PRO A 175 -3.01 14.01 11.89
C PRO A 175 -2.22 15.22 11.36
N VAL A 176 -1.34 14.97 10.39
CA VAL A 176 -0.47 15.99 9.80
C VAL A 176 -1.03 16.51 8.48
N PHE A 177 -1.53 15.60 7.63
CA PHE A 177 -2.17 16.00 6.39
C PHE A 177 -3.24 14.99 5.94
N TYR A 178 -4.11 15.46 5.04
CA TYR A 178 -5.22 14.71 4.47
C TYR A 178 -5.18 14.78 2.94
N LEU A 179 -5.39 13.63 2.30
CA LEU A 179 -5.60 13.51 0.86
C LEU A 179 -6.94 12.84 0.60
N PRO A 180 -7.85 13.46 -0.15
CA PRO A 180 -9.16 12.85 -0.46
C PRO A 180 -9.02 11.58 -1.30
N ARG A 181 -8.05 11.53 -2.20
CA ARG A 181 -7.78 10.39 -3.07
C ARG A 181 -6.33 10.38 -3.52
N MET A 182 -5.75 9.20 -3.60
CA MET A 182 -4.40 8.99 -4.12
C MET A 182 -4.37 7.69 -4.94
N ALA A 183 -3.78 7.74 -6.11
CA ALA A 183 -3.49 6.57 -6.92
C ALA A 183 -1.98 6.31 -6.90
N LEU A 184 -1.59 5.13 -6.46
CA LEU A 184 -0.20 4.67 -6.42
C LEU A 184 0.03 3.67 -7.53
N PRO A 185 0.94 3.91 -8.48
CA PRO A 185 1.30 2.93 -9.49
C PRO A 185 2.04 1.74 -8.84
N ILE A 186 1.66 0.54 -9.24
CA ILE A 186 2.39 -0.69 -9.00
C ILE A 186 3.29 -0.91 -10.22
N GLN A 187 4.31 -1.70 -10.14
CA GLN A 187 5.37 -1.87 -11.16
C GLN A 187 4.96 -1.72 -12.63
N GLY A 188 5.77 -0.98 -13.39
CA GLY A 188 5.81 -1.01 -14.85
C GLY A 188 4.73 -0.23 -15.60
N HIS A 189 3.74 0.32 -14.92
CA HIS A 189 2.67 1.09 -15.55
C HIS A 189 2.61 2.50 -14.97
N SER A 190 2.93 3.48 -15.80
CA SER A 190 2.78 4.88 -15.44
C SER A 190 1.30 5.25 -15.40
N LYS A 191 0.81 5.70 -14.26
CA LYS A 191 -0.54 6.28 -14.10
C LYS A 191 -0.48 7.63 -13.43
N SER A 192 -1.40 8.48 -13.81
CA SER A 192 -1.54 9.80 -13.20
C SER A 192 -1.98 9.68 -11.75
N GLY A 193 -1.34 10.44 -10.86
CA GLY A 193 -1.68 10.45 -9.44
C GLY A 193 -0.79 11.39 -8.64
N PHE A 194 -1.17 11.66 -7.41
CA PHE A 194 -0.32 12.39 -6.48
C PHE A 194 0.85 11.51 -6.05
N LEU A 195 2.04 12.09 -6.09
CA LEU A 195 3.23 11.49 -5.51
C LEU A 195 3.22 11.72 -3.99
N ILE A 196 4.03 10.95 -3.29
CA ILE A 196 4.12 11.04 -1.84
C ILE A 196 4.67 12.41 -1.47
N PRO A 197 3.96 13.19 -0.63
CA PRO A 197 4.43 14.49 -0.20
C PRO A 197 5.77 14.38 0.54
N LYS A 198 6.64 15.35 0.31
CA LYS A 198 7.91 15.47 1.01
C LYS A 198 7.80 16.60 2.02
N PHE A 199 8.17 16.29 3.25
CA PHE A 199 8.22 17.29 4.33
C PHE A 199 9.66 17.62 4.63
N SER A 200 9.92 18.90 4.91
CA SER A 200 11.23 19.42 5.32
C SER A 200 11.07 20.43 6.44
N PHE A 201 12.09 20.54 7.27
CA PHE A 201 12.21 21.60 8.24
C PHE A 201 13.62 22.19 8.11
N ASP A 202 13.66 23.49 7.92
CA ASP A 202 14.90 24.24 7.77
C ASP A 202 14.84 25.50 8.64
N TYR A 203 15.94 25.84 9.29
CA TYR A 203 15.99 27.04 10.15
C TYR A 203 15.81 28.34 9.36
N GLU A 204 16.23 28.37 8.09
CA GLU A 204 16.13 29.52 7.22
C GLU A 204 14.77 29.65 6.55
N PHE A 205 14.14 28.49 6.16
CA PHE A 205 12.92 28.47 5.37
C PHE A 205 11.68 27.99 6.14
N GLY A 206 11.88 27.55 7.38
CA GLY A 206 10.85 27.03 8.24
C GLY A 206 10.36 25.64 7.83
N PHE A 207 9.10 25.33 8.10
CA PHE A 207 8.46 24.10 7.66
C PHE A 207 8.19 24.16 6.15
N GLY A 208 8.56 23.10 5.45
CA GLY A 208 8.34 22.92 4.03
C GLY A 208 7.49 21.69 3.73
N MET A 209 6.62 21.81 2.72
CA MET A 209 5.86 20.71 2.18
C MET A 209 5.87 20.76 0.66
N LYS A 210 6.37 19.72 0.03
CA LYS A 210 6.36 19.57 -1.42
C LYS A 210 5.35 18.51 -1.83
N MET A 211 4.36 18.90 -2.62
CA MET A 211 3.38 18.03 -3.24
C MET A 211 3.62 17.97 -4.75
N GLU A 212 3.57 16.79 -5.32
CA GLU A 212 3.80 16.56 -6.75
C GLU A 212 2.65 15.72 -7.30
N TYR A 213 2.14 16.11 -8.47
CA TYR A 213 1.15 15.36 -9.23
C TYR A 213 1.77 14.90 -10.54
N TYR A 214 1.93 13.59 -10.67
CA TYR A 214 2.39 12.97 -11.90
C TYR A 214 1.21 12.75 -12.83
N LYS A 215 1.33 13.20 -14.08
CA LYS A 215 0.34 12.99 -15.14
C LYS A 215 0.95 12.20 -16.29
N TYR A 216 0.51 10.97 -16.42
CA TYR A 216 0.79 10.17 -17.59
C TYR A 216 -0.08 10.64 -18.77
N ILE A 217 0.53 10.95 -19.90
CA ILE A 217 -0.15 11.40 -21.11
C ILE A 217 -0.21 10.24 -22.11
N ASN A 218 0.94 9.66 -22.44
CA ASN A 218 1.07 8.47 -23.28
C ASN A 218 2.44 7.79 -23.04
N GLN A 219 2.73 6.70 -23.78
CA GLN A 219 3.97 5.92 -23.62
C GLN A 219 5.25 6.74 -23.85
N HIS A 220 5.15 7.87 -24.54
CA HIS A 220 6.27 8.72 -24.90
C HIS A 220 6.30 10.04 -24.16
N CYS A 221 5.24 10.35 -23.37
CA CYS A 221 5.07 11.68 -22.82
C CYS A 221 4.41 11.62 -21.45
N ASP A 222 5.00 12.31 -20.49
CA ASP A 222 4.43 12.53 -19.17
C ASP A 222 4.83 13.91 -18.62
N THR A 223 4.14 14.36 -17.58
CA THR A 223 4.48 15.60 -16.87
C THR A 223 4.32 15.44 -15.37
N THR A 224 5.13 16.15 -14.60
CA THR A 224 5.03 16.23 -13.15
C THR A 224 4.82 17.68 -12.75
N LEU A 225 3.67 17.97 -12.17
CA LEU A 225 3.34 19.27 -11.59
C LEU A 225 3.70 19.28 -10.11
N GLY A 226 4.47 20.24 -9.66
CA GLY A 226 4.93 20.35 -8.29
C GLY A 226 4.46 21.66 -7.63
N LEU A 227 4.15 21.56 -6.34
CA LEU A 227 3.91 22.69 -5.43
C LEU A 227 4.83 22.50 -4.23
N ASP A 228 5.82 23.39 -4.08
CA ASP A 228 6.70 23.46 -2.92
C ASP A 228 6.31 24.67 -2.09
N PHE A 229 5.78 24.44 -0.91
CA PHE A 229 5.39 25.45 0.06
C PHE A 229 6.40 25.50 1.19
N LYS A 230 6.85 26.71 1.55
CA LYS A 230 7.71 26.97 2.71
C LYS A 230 7.17 28.12 3.53
N THR A 231 7.04 27.92 4.84
CA THR A 231 6.37 28.91 5.72
C THR A 231 7.01 30.27 5.73
N GLN A 232 8.32 30.37 5.53
CA GLN A 232 9.05 31.64 5.53
C GLN A 232 9.38 32.16 4.13
N ARG A 233 9.13 31.39 3.08
CA ARG A 233 9.55 31.75 1.72
C ARG A 233 8.40 31.85 0.71
N GLY A 234 7.24 31.21 1.00
CA GLY A 234 6.08 31.19 0.12
C GLY A 234 5.96 29.92 -0.71
N CYS A 235 5.50 30.02 -1.96
CA CYS A 235 5.20 28.88 -2.80
C CYS A 235 6.00 28.89 -4.10
N VAL A 236 6.47 27.73 -4.52
CA VAL A 236 7.07 27.50 -5.83
C VAL A 236 6.22 26.45 -6.57
N PHE A 237 5.73 26.83 -7.72
CA PHE A 237 5.10 25.93 -8.68
C PHE A 237 6.16 25.43 -9.65
N SER A 238 6.20 24.13 -9.91
CA SER A 238 7.12 23.52 -10.86
C SER A 238 6.36 22.64 -11.84
N ASP A 239 6.82 22.60 -13.07
CA ASP A 239 6.37 21.70 -14.11
C ASP A 239 7.59 21.03 -14.75
N GLU A 240 7.57 19.72 -14.81
CA GLU A 240 8.58 18.93 -15.48
C GLU A 240 7.90 18.09 -16.55
N PHE A 241 8.13 18.43 -17.80
CA PHE A 241 7.60 17.72 -18.97
C PHE A 241 8.68 16.82 -19.56
N ARG A 242 8.36 15.55 -19.75
CA ARG A 242 9.25 14.54 -20.30
C ARG A 242 8.66 13.97 -21.58
N TRP A 243 9.49 13.92 -22.61
CA TRP A 243 9.14 13.36 -23.89
C TRP A 243 10.24 12.45 -24.43
N ALA A 244 9.94 11.15 -24.55
CA ALA A 244 10.83 10.14 -25.11
C ALA A 244 10.44 9.87 -26.57
N ARG A 245 11.27 10.31 -27.49
CA ARG A 245 11.03 10.09 -28.92
C ARG A 245 11.47 8.66 -29.34
N SER A 246 12.50 8.12 -28.72
CA SER A 246 13.02 6.77 -28.92
C SER A 246 13.69 6.30 -27.60
N PRO A 247 14.03 5.01 -27.43
CA PRO A 247 14.73 4.53 -26.23
C PRO A 247 16.01 5.32 -25.90
N ASP A 248 16.68 5.84 -26.93
CA ASP A 248 17.96 6.56 -26.80
C ASP A 248 17.84 8.08 -26.90
N SER A 249 16.62 8.61 -27.07
CA SER A 249 16.39 10.05 -27.24
C SER A 249 15.21 10.52 -26.42
N PHE A 250 15.48 11.34 -25.40
CA PHE A 250 14.45 11.99 -24.61
C PHE A 250 14.69 13.49 -24.50
N THR A 251 13.62 14.24 -24.31
CA THR A 251 13.65 15.69 -24.04
C THR A 251 13.00 15.92 -22.69
N ASN A 252 13.69 16.68 -21.83
CA ASN A 252 13.16 17.12 -20.55
C ASN A 252 13.07 18.65 -20.59
N ALA A 253 11.87 19.18 -20.35
CA ALA A 253 11.62 20.61 -20.21
C ALA A 253 11.15 20.87 -18.76
N HIS A 254 11.76 21.84 -18.10
CA HIS A 254 11.48 22.19 -16.73
C HIS A 254 11.13 23.67 -16.63
N GLY A 255 9.97 23.95 -16.00
CA GLY A 255 9.50 25.31 -15.70
C GLY A 255 9.30 25.51 -14.22
N GLN A 256 9.58 26.73 -13.73
CA GLN A 256 9.29 27.12 -12.35
C GLN A 256 8.71 28.53 -12.28
N TYR A 257 7.68 28.67 -11.46
CA TYR A 257 7.10 29.96 -11.11
C TYR A 257 7.01 30.08 -9.58
N ALA A 258 7.59 31.15 -9.04
CA ALA A 258 7.67 31.34 -7.60
C ALA A 258 6.88 32.56 -7.16
N ILE A 259 6.04 32.40 -6.15
CA ILE A 259 5.43 33.47 -5.37
C ILE A 259 6.19 33.51 -4.05
N ILE A 260 7.16 34.41 -3.97
CA ILE A 260 8.08 34.49 -2.84
C ILE A 260 7.71 35.70 -1.98
N ASN A 261 7.42 35.41 -0.71
CA ASN A 261 7.37 36.45 0.33
C ASN A 261 8.63 36.27 1.20
N ASP A 262 9.76 36.72 0.67
CA ASP A 262 11.06 36.46 1.29
C ASP A 262 11.40 37.61 2.26
N SER A 263 10.87 37.50 3.48
CA SER A 263 11.22 38.45 4.58
C SER A 263 12.71 38.39 4.93
N TYR A 264 13.38 37.26 4.65
CA TYR A 264 14.82 37.10 4.91
C TYR A 264 15.68 37.82 3.86
N ALA A 265 15.29 37.73 2.57
CA ALA A 265 15.97 38.48 1.52
C ALA A 265 15.80 40.00 1.68
N LEU A 266 14.65 40.45 2.18
CA LEU A 266 14.41 41.86 2.50
C LEU A 266 15.26 42.33 3.69
N GLN A 267 15.46 41.53 4.72
CA GLN A 267 16.38 41.83 5.81
C GLN A 267 17.83 41.86 5.36
N ASN A 268 18.29 40.91 4.55
CA ASN A 268 19.64 40.87 4.02
C ASN A 268 19.94 42.01 3.02
N LYS A 269 18.95 42.38 2.18
CA LYS A 269 19.09 43.56 1.31
C LYS A 269 19.35 44.86 2.11
N ASN A 270 18.67 45.00 3.24
CA ASN A 270 18.91 46.15 4.13
C ASN A 270 20.30 46.12 4.81
N ILE A 271 20.87 44.93 5.03
CA ILE A 271 22.22 44.77 5.56
C ILE A 271 23.28 45.09 4.49
N VAL A 272 23.06 44.60 3.24
CA VAL A 272 23.98 44.87 2.12
C VAL A 272 23.98 46.38 1.77
N GLN A 273 22.82 47.04 1.71
CA GLN A 273 22.76 48.49 1.50
C GLN A 273 23.43 49.30 2.63
N LYS A 274 23.42 48.79 3.87
CA LYS A 274 24.07 49.42 5.01
C LYS A 274 25.59 49.25 4.99
N THR A 275 26.13 48.27 4.30
CA THR A 275 27.56 48.01 4.14
C THR A 275 28.19 48.77 2.96
N GLU A 276 27.42 49.17 1.94
CA GLU A 276 27.88 49.95 0.81
C GLU A 276 28.00 51.47 1.12
N HIS A 277 27.47 51.91 2.25
CA HIS A 277 27.59 53.33 2.71
C HIS A 277 28.59 53.54 3.85
N ARG A 278 29.58 52.67 3.97
CA ARG A 278 30.75 52.87 4.87
C ARG A 278 32.04 52.84 4.03
#